data_9d7c8db35e60b298a891536e64b4e614
#
_entry.id   9d7c8db35e60b298a891536e64b4e614
#
_cell.length_a   1.000
_cell.length_b   1.000
_cell.length_c   1.000
_cell.angle_alpha   90.00
_cell.angle_beta   90.00
_cell.angle_gamma   90.00
#
_symmetry.space_group_name_H-M   'P 1'
#
loop_
_entity.id
_entity.type
_entity.pdbx_description
1 polymer ?
#
loop_
_entity_poly.entity_id
_entity_poly.type
_entity_poly.pdbx_seq_one_letter_code
_entity_poly.pdbx_strand_id
1 'polypeptide(L)'
;MTNTSVLPMPPGFLWGAATAAHQNEGGNRNNQWAAWEAQPGRIHNGAEAGRATDWWDLETAVADFDRAAELGLNSLRLSVEWSRIEPEQGLFDQSALRKYAAMIGLLRARGIE
;
A
#
# COMPACT_ATOMS: atom_id res chain seq x y z
N MET A 1 27.92 11.75 -27.41
CA MET A 1 26.49 12.09 -27.35
C MET A 1 25.72 10.80 -27.13
N THR A 2 25.14 10.63 -25.96
CA THR A 2 24.22 9.52 -25.71
C THR A 2 22.88 9.84 -26.36
N ASN A 3 22.57 9.13 -27.44
CA ASN A 3 21.28 9.22 -28.09
C ASN A 3 20.24 8.54 -27.17
N THR A 4 19.62 9.28 -26.28
CA THR A 4 18.49 8.82 -25.49
C THR A 4 17.27 8.76 -26.42
N SER A 5 17.11 7.65 -27.14
CA SER A 5 15.87 7.40 -27.85
C SER A 5 14.76 7.15 -26.83
N VAL A 6 13.86 8.12 -26.70
CA VAL A 6 12.62 7.96 -25.94
C VAL A 6 11.72 7.02 -26.73
N LEU A 7 11.40 5.86 -26.16
CA LEU A 7 10.42 4.94 -26.74
C LEU A 7 9.02 5.39 -26.32
N PRO A 8 8.16 5.79 -27.26
CA PRO A 8 6.79 6.14 -26.92
C PRO A 8 6.01 4.88 -26.53
N MET A 9 5.31 4.95 -25.41
CA MET A 9 4.39 3.89 -25.00
C MET A 9 3.00 4.12 -25.59
N PRO A 10 2.19 3.08 -25.76
CA PRO A 10 0.82 3.22 -26.26
C PRO A 10 -0.01 4.17 -25.39
N PRO A 11 -0.98 4.91 -25.99
CA PRO A 11 -1.94 5.66 -25.21
C PRO A 11 -2.65 4.77 -24.15
N GLY A 12 -2.79 5.27 -22.93
CA GLY A 12 -3.41 4.54 -21.83
C GLY A 12 -2.50 3.49 -21.16
N PHE A 13 -1.21 3.48 -21.48
CA PHE A 13 -0.26 2.59 -20.79
C PHE A 13 -0.22 2.89 -19.28
N LEU A 14 -0.32 1.84 -18.47
CA LEU A 14 -0.32 1.96 -17.01
C LEU A 14 1.12 1.90 -16.47
N TRP A 15 1.53 2.99 -15.87
CA TRP A 15 2.76 3.09 -15.10
C TRP A 15 2.40 3.02 -13.61
N GLY A 16 2.80 1.95 -12.96
CA GLY A 16 2.32 1.70 -11.62
C GLY A 16 3.36 1.10 -10.69
N ALA A 17 2.96 1.05 -9.44
CA ALA A 17 3.65 0.34 -8.38
C ALA A 17 2.69 -0.61 -7.68
N ALA A 18 3.23 -1.48 -6.84
CA ALA A 18 2.46 -2.43 -6.07
C ALA A 18 2.80 -2.33 -4.59
N THR A 19 1.81 -2.57 -3.73
CA THR A 19 1.97 -2.52 -2.29
C THR A 19 1.67 -3.87 -1.65
N ALA A 20 2.08 -4.03 -0.39
CA ALA A 20 1.71 -5.14 0.46
C ALA A 20 1.11 -4.59 1.76
N ALA A 21 -0.11 -4.96 2.09
CA ALA A 21 -0.86 -4.40 3.20
C ALA A 21 -0.10 -4.45 4.53
N HIS A 22 0.49 -5.59 4.86
CA HIS A 22 1.26 -5.75 6.09
C HIS A 22 2.41 -4.75 6.22
N GLN A 23 3.11 -4.46 5.13
CA GLN A 23 4.24 -3.53 5.11
C GLN A 23 3.80 -2.06 5.08
N ASN A 24 2.75 -1.75 4.34
CA ASN A 24 2.35 -0.38 4.07
C ASN A 24 1.37 0.20 5.08
N GLU A 25 0.47 -0.60 5.63
CA GLU A 25 -0.57 -0.10 6.52
C GLU A 25 -0.07 0.24 7.92
N GLY A 26 0.85 -0.54 8.45
CA GLY A 26 1.42 -0.35 9.76
C GLY A 26 0.58 -0.92 10.91
N GLY A 27 1.25 -1.52 11.88
CA GLY A 27 0.70 -1.85 13.19
C GLY A 27 -0.35 -2.97 13.23
N ASN A 28 -0.67 -3.65 12.15
CA ASN A 28 -1.56 -4.81 12.21
C ASN A 28 -0.84 -6.02 12.79
N ARG A 29 -1.39 -6.58 13.86
CA ARG A 29 -0.84 -7.77 14.53
C ARG A 29 -1.73 -9.00 14.39
N ASN A 30 -2.84 -8.87 13.67
CA ASN A 30 -3.84 -9.94 13.50
C ASN A 30 -3.72 -10.62 12.14
N ASN A 31 -2.51 -11.00 11.74
CA ASN A 31 -2.26 -11.76 10.52
C ASN A 31 -1.06 -12.70 10.67
N GLN A 32 -0.91 -13.61 9.71
CA GLN A 32 0.16 -14.61 9.71
C GLN A 32 1.56 -13.97 9.59
N TRP A 33 1.70 -12.84 8.90
CA TRP A 33 2.98 -12.15 8.77
C TRP A 33 3.44 -11.58 10.10
N ALA A 34 2.55 -10.96 10.89
CA ALA A 34 2.85 -10.48 12.21
C ALA A 34 3.29 -11.62 13.16
N ALA A 35 2.57 -12.75 13.11
CA ALA A 35 2.94 -13.93 13.88
C ALA A 35 4.29 -14.52 13.46
N TRP A 36 4.61 -14.49 12.16
CA TRP A 36 5.86 -15.01 11.64
C TRP A 36 7.04 -14.09 11.97
N GLU A 37 6.92 -12.80 11.74
CA GLU A 37 8.02 -11.85 11.99
C GLU A 37 8.33 -11.65 13.48
N ALA A 38 7.35 -11.93 14.37
CA ALA A 38 7.57 -11.90 15.81
C ALA A 38 8.54 -13.00 16.31
N GLN A 39 8.82 -14.01 15.48
CA GLN A 39 9.75 -15.08 15.83
C GLN A 39 11.20 -14.60 15.65
N PRO A 40 12.09 -14.86 16.62
CA PRO A 40 13.50 -14.45 16.52
C PRO A 40 14.18 -14.96 15.24
N GLY A 41 14.94 -14.11 14.57
CA GLY A 41 15.77 -14.46 13.41
C GLY A 41 14.98 -14.63 12.09
N ARG A 42 13.70 -14.32 12.04
CA ARG A 42 12.89 -14.41 10.80
C ARG A 42 13.11 -13.22 9.88
N ILE A 43 13.25 -12.03 10.43
CA ILE A 43 13.53 -10.82 9.65
C ILE A 43 14.99 -10.42 9.87
N HIS A 44 15.67 -10.03 8.80
CA HIS A 44 17.04 -9.57 8.83
C HIS A 44 17.19 -8.38 9.80
N ASN A 45 18.22 -8.38 10.61
CA ASN A 45 18.49 -7.36 11.63
C ASN A 45 17.39 -7.16 12.68
N GLY A 46 16.43 -8.08 12.83
CA GLY A 46 15.34 -7.94 13.77
C GLY A 46 14.36 -6.81 13.42
N ALA A 47 14.36 -6.34 12.18
CA ALA A 47 13.39 -5.36 11.71
C ALA A 47 11.97 -5.93 11.70
N GLU A 48 10.97 -5.05 11.79
CA GLU A 48 9.56 -5.42 11.67
C GLU A 48 9.01 -4.91 10.33
N ALA A 49 8.63 -5.81 9.43
CA ALA A 49 8.06 -5.44 8.13
C ALA A 49 6.73 -4.68 8.30
N GLY A 50 5.93 -5.05 9.30
CA GLY A 50 4.68 -4.38 9.65
C GLY A 50 4.84 -2.95 10.18
N ARG A 51 6.06 -2.40 10.18
CA ARG A 51 6.38 -1.03 10.58
C ARG A 51 7.17 -0.28 9.51
N ALA A 52 7.15 -0.77 8.28
CA ALA A 52 7.88 -0.12 7.19
C ALA A 52 7.30 1.27 6.84
N THR A 53 5.98 1.42 6.88
CA THR A 53 5.27 2.69 6.81
C THR A 53 3.95 2.60 7.58
N ASP A 54 3.16 3.67 7.62
CA ASP A 54 1.91 3.74 8.37
C ASP A 54 0.80 4.40 7.53
N TRP A 55 0.33 3.68 6.51
CA TRP A 55 -0.80 4.15 5.70
C TRP A 55 -2.15 4.04 6.41
N TRP A 56 -2.18 3.35 7.56
CA TRP A 56 -3.37 3.36 8.40
C TRP A 56 -3.64 4.74 8.98
N ASP A 57 -2.61 5.56 9.11
CA ASP A 57 -2.73 7.01 9.16
C ASP A 57 -2.83 7.59 7.74
N LEU A 58 -4.00 8.18 7.42
CA LEU A 58 -4.27 8.70 6.07
C LEU A 58 -3.37 9.88 5.67
N GLU A 59 -2.84 10.66 6.61
CA GLU A 59 -1.89 11.74 6.30
C GLU A 59 -0.58 11.16 5.74
N THR A 60 -0.11 10.07 6.34
CA THR A 60 1.06 9.34 5.84
C THR A 60 0.80 8.72 4.47
N ALA A 61 -0.37 8.11 4.26
CA ALA A 61 -0.76 7.56 2.96
C ALA A 61 -0.81 8.65 1.88
N VAL A 62 -1.41 9.81 2.18
CA VAL A 62 -1.52 10.95 1.26
C VAL A 62 -0.15 11.40 0.79
N ALA A 63 0.82 11.52 1.68
CA ALA A 63 2.18 11.93 1.32
C ALA A 63 2.83 10.98 0.31
N ASP A 64 2.61 9.68 0.44
CA ASP A 64 3.12 8.69 -0.50
C ASP A 64 2.33 8.68 -1.82
N PHE A 65 1.02 8.91 -1.78
CA PHE A 65 0.19 9.06 -2.99
C PHE A 65 0.57 10.31 -3.79
N ASP A 66 0.90 11.40 -3.12
CA ASP A 66 1.45 12.62 -3.75
C ASP A 66 2.79 12.32 -4.45
N ARG A 67 3.70 11.61 -3.79
CA ARG A 67 4.97 11.18 -4.39
C ARG A 67 4.76 10.29 -5.62
N ALA A 68 3.80 9.36 -5.56
CA ALA A 68 3.45 8.51 -6.69
C ALA A 68 2.96 9.34 -7.89
N ALA A 69 2.09 10.32 -7.66
CA ALA A 69 1.61 11.23 -8.70
C ALA A 69 2.74 12.10 -9.27
N GLU A 70 3.62 12.64 -8.43
CA GLU A 70 4.80 13.42 -8.84
C GLU A 70 5.77 12.61 -9.71
N LEU A 71 5.90 11.30 -9.45
CA LEU A 71 6.68 10.38 -10.26
C LEU A 71 6.02 10.06 -11.61
N GLY A 72 4.79 10.50 -11.84
CA GLY A 72 4.03 10.22 -13.06
C GLY A 72 3.34 8.86 -13.08
N LEU A 73 3.17 8.22 -11.91
CA LEU A 73 2.40 6.97 -11.83
C LEU A 73 0.91 7.26 -12.03
N ASN A 74 0.25 6.42 -12.80
CA ASN A 74 -1.19 6.48 -13.07
C ASN A 74 -1.94 5.22 -12.63
N SER A 75 -1.24 4.29 -11.98
CA SER A 75 -1.82 3.06 -11.46
C SER A 75 -1.12 2.62 -10.17
N LEU A 76 -1.87 2.06 -9.23
CA LEU A 76 -1.33 1.49 -8.01
C LEU A 76 -2.11 0.23 -7.63
N ARG A 77 -1.40 -0.90 -7.47
CA ARG A 77 -2.01 -2.07 -6.85
C ARG A 77 -2.05 -1.88 -5.34
N LEU A 78 -3.23 -1.62 -4.82
CA LEU A 78 -3.47 -1.53 -3.38
C LEU A 78 -3.75 -2.93 -2.83
N SER A 79 -2.92 -3.41 -1.93
CA SER A 79 -3.19 -4.63 -1.17
C SER A 79 -4.14 -4.30 -0.01
N VAL A 80 -5.09 -5.19 0.25
CA VAL A 80 -6.09 -5.04 1.30
C VAL A 80 -5.87 -6.13 2.34
N GLU A 81 -5.73 -5.75 3.60
CA GLU A 81 -5.55 -6.68 4.70
C GLU A 81 -6.91 -7.18 5.19
N TRP A 82 -7.23 -8.43 4.85
CA TRP A 82 -8.53 -8.99 5.19
C TRP A 82 -8.78 -9.06 6.70
N SER A 83 -7.74 -9.31 7.48
CA SER A 83 -7.85 -9.36 8.94
C SER A 83 -8.22 -8.03 9.60
N ARG A 84 -8.12 -6.92 8.88
CA ARG A 84 -8.68 -5.63 9.34
C ARG A 84 -10.15 -5.50 9.02
N ILE A 85 -10.57 -6.05 7.88
CA ILE A 85 -11.97 -6.01 7.43
C ILE A 85 -12.82 -6.99 8.25
N GLU A 86 -12.30 -8.19 8.46
CA GLU A 86 -12.95 -9.26 9.21
C GLU A 86 -12.00 -9.76 10.31
N PRO A 87 -11.86 -9.01 11.41
CA PRO A 87 -10.93 -9.36 12.50
C PRO A 87 -11.27 -10.67 13.21
N GLU A 88 -12.53 -11.04 13.19
CA GLU A 88 -13.04 -12.34 13.65
C GLU A 88 -14.06 -12.86 12.64
N GLN A 89 -14.14 -14.15 12.45
CA GLN A 89 -15.02 -14.77 11.46
C GLN A 89 -16.48 -14.28 11.61
N GLY A 90 -17.01 -13.69 10.55
CA GLY A 90 -18.37 -13.16 10.51
C GLY A 90 -18.53 -11.75 11.07
N LEU A 91 -17.49 -11.14 11.66
CA LEU A 91 -17.53 -9.78 12.18
C LEU A 91 -16.79 -8.82 11.25
N PHE A 92 -17.54 -7.97 10.54
CA PHE A 92 -16.98 -7.02 9.60
C PHE A 92 -16.80 -5.63 10.22
N ASP A 93 -15.57 -5.11 10.18
CA ASP A 93 -15.26 -3.76 10.64
C ASP A 93 -15.56 -2.73 9.54
N GLN A 94 -16.67 -2.02 9.71
CA GLN A 94 -17.09 -0.96 8.80
C GLN A 94 -16.14 0.23 8.79
N SER A 95 -15.38 0.45 9.86
CA SER A 95 -14.38 1.53 9.91
C SER A 95 -13.19 1.21 9.02
N ALA A 96 -12.74 -0.04 8.99
CA ALA A 96 -11.69 -0.50 8.09
C ALA A 96 -12.11 -0.37 6.62
N LEU A 97 -13.34 -0.78 6.27
CA LEU A 97 -13.88 -0.62 4.93
C LEU A 97 -13.93 0.85 4.48
N ARG A 98 -14.38 1.75 5.37
CA ARG A 98 -14.37 3.20 5.07
C ARG A 98 -12.96 3.74 4.85
N LYS A 99 -11.98 3.25 5.58
CA LYS A 99 -10.59 3.66 5.43
C LYS A 99 -10.01 3.24 4.07
N TYR A 100 -10.26 2.01 3.62
CA TYR A 100 -9.88 1.59 2.27
C TYR A 100 -10.61 2.39 1.18
N ALA A 101 -11.89 2.66 1.36
CA ALA A 101 -12.63 3.52 0.43
C ALA A 101 -12.03 4.93 0.35
N ALA A 102 -11.60 5.49 1.48
CA ALA A 102 -10.92 6.78 1.53
C ALA A 102 -9.57 6.75 0.79
N MET A 103 -8.75 5.72 0.99
CA MET A 103 -7.48 5.54 0.26
C MET A 103 -7.71 5.50 -1.24
N ILE A 104 -8.69 4.72 -1.71
CA ILE A 104 -9.04 4.63 -3.13
C ILE A 104 -9.49 5.99 -3.65
N GLY A 105 -10.33 6.70 -2.92
CA GLY A 105 -10.77 8.05 -3.28
C GLY A 105 -9.63 9.04 -3.41
N LEU A 106 -8.66 8.99 -2.49
CA LEU A 106 -7.46 9.82 -2.50
C LEU A 106 -6.53 9.53 -3.69
N LEU A 107 -6.37 8.25 -4.07
CA LEU A 107 -5.63 7.84 -5.26
C LEU A 107 -6.32 8.34 -6.53
N ARG A 108 -7.63 8.12 -6.66
CA ARG A 108 -8.42 8.57 -7.83
C ARG A 108 -8.40 10.08 -8.01
N ALA A 109 -8.43 10.85 -6.92
CA ALA A 109 -8.32 12.29 -6.95
C ALA A 109 -6.98 12.78 -7.54
N ARG A 110 -5.96 11.90 -7.56
CA ARG A 110 -4.63 12.15 -8.14
C ARG A 110 -4.44 11.54 -9.53
N GLY A 111 -5.50 11.02 -10.14
CA GLY A 111 -5.43 10.34 -11.45
C GLY A 111 -4.74 8.98 -11.39
N ILE A 112 -4.73 8.33 -10.24
CA ILE A 112 -4.14 7.00 -10.03
C ILE A 112 -5.28 5.98 -9.94
N GLU A 113 -5.31 4.98 -10.84
CA GLU A 113 -6.25 3.86 -10.89
C GLU A 113 -5.77 2.69 -10.03
#